data_da3893fead31d0089e532cdaa90fcc9c
#
_entry.id   da3893fead31d0089e532cdaa90fcc9c
#
_cell.length_a   1.000
_cell.length_b   1.000
_cell.length_c   1.000
_cell.angle_alpha   90.00
_cell.angle_beta   90.00
_cell.angle_gamma   90.00
#
_symmetry.space_group_name_H-M   'P 1'
#
loop_
_entity.id
_entity.type
_entity.pdbx_description
1 polymer ?
#
loop_
_entity_poly.entity_id
_entity_poly.type
_entity_poly.pdbx_seq_one_letter_code
_entity_poly.pdbx_strand_id
1 'polypeptide(L)'
;GANGYRVLLLEQHYKLGGMATWFKRPGGHIFDISLHGFPYGMVKSCRRYWSNEIADSIVQLDRIRFDNPMFSLTTTFNREDFTKLLIEQFRVAPEAVHGFFDAARKMDFQDDQHLTTRELFDRFFPGREDVIRLLMEPITYANGSTLEDPAISYGIVFSNFMSKGVFTFQGGTDRLIELMEKELEKNGVDIRIRCDVERIVCEGGKARGVEVGGRMI
;
A
#
# COMPACT_ATOMS: atom_id res chain seq x y z
N GLY A 1 12.99 1.12 -23.32
CA GLY A 1 11.78 1.42 -22.57
C GLY A 1 11.02 2.63 -23.13
N ALA A 2 9.89 2.99 -22.52
CA ALA A 2 8.94 3.99 -23.03
C ALA A 2 9.53 5.35 -23.39
N ASN A 3 10.64 5.75 -22.78
CA ASN A 3 11.34 7.01 -23.05
C ASN A 3 12.54 6.87 -24.01
N GLY A 4 12.61 5.81 -24.81
CA GLY A 4 13.65 5.60 -25.82
C GLY A 4 14.99 5.07 -25.29
N TYR A 5 15.12 4.81 -23.99
CA TYR A 5 16.32 4.20 -23.41
C TYR A 5 16.33 2.68 -23.65
N ARG A 6 17.52 2.14 -23.87
CA ARG A 6 17.73 0.69 -23.72
C ARG A 6 17.76 0.38 -22.23
N VAL A 7 16.87 -0.50 -21.80
CA VAL A 7 16.69 -0.86 -20.38
C VAL A 7 16.96 -2.34 -20.18
N LEU A 8 17.79 -2.66 -19.19
CA LEU A 8 18.00 -4.00 -18.68
C LEU A 8 17.45 -4.04 -17.25
N LEU A 9 16.50 -4.92 -16.98
CA LEU A 9 15.95 -5.18 -15.65
C LEU A 9 16.52 -6.51 -15.14
N LEU A 10 17.21 -6.46 -14.01
CA LEU A 10 17.79 -7.63 -13.35
C LEU A 10 17.02 -7.89 -12.05
N GLU A 11 16.53 -9.11 -11.90
CA GLU A 11 15.80 -9.57 -10.72
C GLU A 11 16.49 -10.81 -10.15
N GLN A 12 16.85 -10.76 -8.85
CA GLN A 12 17.50 -11.90 -8.17
C GLN A 12 16.58 -13.11 -8.00
N HIS A 13 15.28 -12.87 -7.86
CA HIS A 13 14.30 -13.92 -7.64
C HIS A 13 13.96 -14.67 -8.94
N TYR A 14 13.23 -15.79 -8.82
CA TYR A 14 12.78 -16.57 -9.98
C TYR A 14 11.55 -15.97 -10.68
N LYS A 15 10.98 -14.88 -10.17
CA LYS A 15 9.84 -14.15 -10.73
C LYS A 15 9.93 -12.66 -10.39
N LEU A 16 9.32 -11.84 -11.23
CA LEU A 16 9.17 -10.41 -11.00
C LEU A 16 8.20 -10.09 -9.86
N GLY A 17 8.23 -8.85 -9.38
CA GLY A 17 7.27 -8.31 -8.42
C GLY A 17 7.89 -7.81 -7.11
N GLY A 18 9.12 -8.22 -6.80
CA GLY A 18 9.77 -7.85 -5.56
C GLY A 18 8.90 -8.24 -4.35
N MET A 19 8.59 -7.27 -3.49
CA MET A 19 7.71 -7.51 -2.33
C MET A 19 6.23 -7.65 -2.71
N ALA A 20 5.78 -7.13 -3.84
CA ALA A 20 4.46 -7.38 -4.39
C ALA A 20 4.44 -8.78 -5.04
N THR A 21 4.41 -9.82 -4.23
CA THR A 21 4.53 -11.21 -4.65
C THR A 21 3.41 -12.07 -4.07
N TRP A 22 3.38 -13.33 -4.51
CA TRP A 22 2.36 -14.31 -4.12
C TRP A 22 2.96 -15.70 -4.02
N PHE A 23 2.20 -16.61 -3.43
CA PHE A 23 2.52 -18.04 -3.45
C PHE A 23 1.28 -18.88 -3.77
N LYS A 24 1.52 -20.08 -4.28
CA LYS A 24 0.47 -21.05 -4.62
C LYS A 24 0.38 -22.14 -3.57
N ARG A 25 -0.84 -22.60 -3.29
CA ARG A 25 -1.14 -23.77 -2.45
C ARG A 25 -1.83 -24.85 -3.26
N PRO A 26 -1.85 -26.11 -2.80
CA PRO A 26 -2.61 -27.19 -3.42
C PRO A 26 -4.07 -26.76 -3.65
N GLY A 27 -4.65 -27.20 -4.78
CA GLY A 27 -6.00 -26.76 -5.19
C GLY A 27 -6.04 -25.51 -6.05
N GLY A 28 -4.87 -24.93 -6.43
CA GLY A 28 -4.78 -23.75 -7.30
C GLY A 28 -5.00 -22.40 -6.58
N HIS A 29 -5.07 -22.41 -5.24
CA HIS A 29 -5.22 -21.19 -4.47
C HIS A 29 -3.96 -20.32 -4.52
N ILE A 30 -4.15 -19.02 -4.78
CA ILE A 30 -3.09 -18.01 -4.82
C ILE A 30 -3.31 -17.07 -3.63
N PHE A 31 -2.22 -16.76 -2.92
CA PHE A 31 -2.22 -15.88 -1.77
C PHE A 31 -1.22 -14.75 -2.02
N ASP A 32 -1.70 -13.53 -1.96
CA ASP A 32 -0.87 -12.33 -1.99
C ASP A 32 -0.11 -12.18 -0.66
N ILE A 33 1.15 -11.73 -0.73
CA ILE A 33 2.00 -11.62 0.46
C ILE A 33 1.92 -10.23 1.07
N SER A 34 1.92 -9.17 0.29
CA SER A 34 2.06 -7.81 0.82
C SER A 34 1.15 -6.74 0.21
N LEU A 35 0.58 -6.96 -0.96
CA LEU A 35 -0.23 -5.96 -1.64
C LEU A 35 -1.72 -6.31 -1.53
N HIS A 36 -2.32 -6.02 -0.36
CA HIS A 36 -3.70 -6.40 -0.06
C HIS A 36 -4.72 -5.31 -0.38
N GLY A 37 -4.32 -4.04 -0.20
CA GLY A 37 -5.17 -2.89 -0.45
C GLY A 37 -4.34 -1.61 -0.49
N PHE A 38 -4.77 -0.63 -1.29
CA PHE A 38 -4.02 0.59 -1.50
C PHE A 38 -4.94 1.78 -1.81
N PRO A 39 -4.46 3.03 -1.63
CA PRO A 39 -5.24 4.22 -1.91
C PRO A 39 -5.37 4.48 -3.41
N TYR A 40 -6.35 5.29 -3.80
CA TYR A 40 -6.65 5.67 -5.19
C TYR A 40 -5.45 6.22 -5.99
N GLY A 41 -4.42 6.73 -5.32
CA GLY A 41 -3.20 7.21 -5.97
C GLY A 41 -2.56 6.20 -6.92
N MET A 42 -2.69 4.89 -6.63
CA MET A 42 -2.18 3.81 -7.48
C MET A 42 -2.80 3.83 -8.89
N VAL A 43 -4.10 4.10 -9.02
CA VAL A 43 -4.78 4.23 -10.33
C VAL A 43 -4.11 5.30 -11.19
N LYS A 44 -3.84 6.47 -10.59
CA LYS A 44 -3.17 7.58 -11.28
C LYS A 44 -1.74 7.22 -11.69
N SER A 45 -1.00 6.58 -10.79
CA SER A 45 0.38 6.14 -11.05
C SER A 45 0.42 5.09 -12.15
N CYS A 46 -0.47 4.10 -12.12
CA CYS A 46 -0.53 3.08 -13.18
C CYS A 46 -0.90 3.68 -14.52
N ARG A 47 -1.87 4.60 -14.58
CA ARG A 47 -2.26 5.27 -15.82
C ARG A 47 -1.15 6.16 -16.39
N ARG A 48 -0.38 6.80 -15.53
CA ARG A 48 0.70 7.71 -15.94
C ARG A 48 1.98 6.99 -16.38
N TYR A 49 2.36 5.94 -15.68
CA TYR A 49 3.69 5.34 -15.81
C TYR A 49 3.69 3.95 -16.42
N TRP A 50 2.54 3.30 -16.49
CA TRP A 50 2.37 1.96 -17.05
C TRP A 50 1.42 1.97 -18.23
N SER A 51 0.17 1.57 -18.03
CA SER A 51 -0.84 1.54 -19.08
C SER A 51 -2.25 1.77 -18.56
N ASN A 52 -3.18 2.09 -19.47
CA ASN A 52 -4.60 2.14 -19.14
C ASN A 52 -5.12 0.77 -18.72
N GLU A 53 -4.69 -0.32 -19.37
CA GLU A 53 -5.10 -1.68 -19.03
C GLU A 53 -4.80 -2.02 -17.56
N ILE A 54 -3.58 -1.70 -17.09
CA ILE A 54 -3.20 -1.89 -15.68
C ILE A 54 -4.04 -0.99 -14.76
N ALA A 55 -4.22 0.28 -15.13
CA ALA A 55 -5.02 1.21 -14.32
C ALA A 55 -6.49 0.78 -14.20
N ASP A 56 -7.06 0.24 -15.29
CA ASP A 56 -8.46 -0.17 -15.36
C ASP A 56 -8.71 -1.55 -14.70
N SER A 57 -7.64 -2.32 -14.41
CA SER A 57 -7.72 -3.52 -13.59
C SER A 57 -7.85 -3.23 -12.09
N ILE A 58 -7.67 -1.98 -11.67
CA ILE A 58 -7.79 -1.56 -10.28
C ILE A 58 -9.27 -1.31 -9.97
N VAL A 59 -9.79 -2.01 -8.98
CA VAL A 59 -11.18 -1.94 -8.55
C VAL A 59 -11.28 -1.49 -7.10
N GLN A 60 -12.33 -0.74 -6.78
CA GLN A 60 -12.62 -0.33 -5.42
C GLN A 60 -13.24 -1.49 -4.64
N LEU A 61 -12.78 -1.68 -3.40
CA LEU A 61 -13.44 -2.56 -2.45
C LEU A 61 -14.67 -1.86 -1.89
N ASP A 62 -15.84 -2.37 -2.23
CA ASP A 62 -17.14 -1.80 -1.81
C ASP A 62 -17.54 -2.22 -0.39
N ARG A 63 -16.99 -3.32 0.10
CA ARG A 63 -17.24 -3.86 1.44
C ARG A 63 -15.97 -4.47 2.04
N ILE A 64 -15.66 -4.04 3.27
CA ILE A 64 -14.56 -4.55 4.06
C ILE A 64 -15.15 -5.10 5.36
N ARG A 65 -14.86 -6.36 5.66
CA ARG A 65 -15.30 -7.02 6.90
C ARG A 65 -14.18 -7.02 7.92
N PHE A 66 -14.49 -6.53 9.10
CA PHE A 66 -13.69 -6.70 10.30
C PHE A 66 -14.28 -7.85 11.12
N ASP A 67 -13.45 -8.78 11.53
CA ASP A 67 -13.84 -9.93 12.30
C ASP A 67 -12.75 -10.25 13.32
N ASN A 68 -12.93 -9.82 14.54
CA ASN A 68 -11.99 -9.98 15.64
C ASN A 68 -12.74 -10.20 16.97
N PRO A 69 -12.05 -10.55 18.08
CA PRO A 69 -12.71 -10.85 19.36
C PRO A 69 -13.51 -9.69 19.98
N MET A 70 -13.24 -8.43 19.56
CA MET A 70 -13.91 -7.25 20.14
C MET A 70 -15.17 -6.87 19.36
N PHE A 71 -15.19 -7.10 18.04
CA PHE A 71 -16.33 -6.78 17.18
C PHE A 71 -16.29 -7.54 15.86
N SER A 72 -17.47 -7.70 15.25
CA SER A 72 -17.63 -8.15 13.85
C SER A 72 -18.55 -7.18 13.14
N LEU A 73 -18.06 -6.55 12.08
CA LEU A 73 -18.81 -5.56 11.31
C LEU A 73 -18.34 -5.51 9.85
N THR A 74 -19.15 -4.89 9.00
CA THR A 74 -18.82 -4.61 7.61
C THR A 74 -18.99 -3.13 7.34
N THR A 75 -18.05 -2.53 6.60
CA THR A 75 -18.02 -1.11 6.26
C THR A 75 -17.66 -0.91 4.80
N THR A 76 -18.05 0.23 4.23
CA THR A 76 -17.64 0.70 2.91
C THR A 76 -16.29 1.42 2.93
N PHE A 77 -15.71 1.60 4.09
CA PHE A 77 -14.43 2.27 4.32
C PHE A 77 -14.36 3.69 3.75
N ASN A 78 -15.31 4.52 4.15
CA ASN A 78 -15.29 5.96 3.86
C ASN A 78 -15.62 6.76 5.12
N ARG A 79 -15.36 8.08 5.09
CA ARG A 79 -15.53 8.97 6.25
C ARG A 79 -16.96 8.95 6.80
N GLU A 80 -17.97 8.94 5.93
CA GLU A 80 -19.37 8.98 6.34
C GLU A 80 -19.76 7.71 7.10
N ASP A 81 -19.43 6.55 6.55
CA ASP A 81 -19.72 5.25 7.13
C ASP A 81 -18.97 5.05 8.47
N PHE A 82 -17.68 5.41 8.53
CA PHE A 82 -16.92 5.34 9.77
C PHE A 82 -17.41 6.32 10.82
N THR A 83 -17.83 7.52 10.44
CA THR A 83 -18.45 8.49 11.37
C THR A 83 -19.72 7.87 11.98
N LYS A 84 -20.60 7.29 11.16
CA LYS A 84 -21.79 6.62 11.62
C LYS A 84 -21.50 5.43 12.52
N LEU A 85 -20.58 4.56 12.14
CA LEU A 85 -20.11 3.43 12.93
C LEU A 85 -19.62 3.86 14.33
N LEU A 86 -18.73 4.84 14.39
CA LEU A 86 -18.14 5.33 15.64
C LEU A 86 -19.20 5.94 16.56
N ILE A 87 -20.13 6.72 16.03
CA ILE A 87 -21.19 7.36 16.83
C ILE A 87 -22.26 6.33 17.26
N GLU A 88 -22.79 5.55 16.33
CA GLU A 88 -23.96 4.72 16.59
C GLU A 88 -23.63 3.38 17.25
N GLN A 89 -22.58 2.70 16.79
CA GLN A 89 -22.21 1.37 17.30
C GLN A 89 -21.20 1.45 18.45
N PHE A 90 -20.15 2.29 18.27
CA PHE A 90 -19.11 2.44 19.30
C PHE A 90 -19.44 3.49 20.36
N ARG A 91 -20.54 4.25 20.21
CA ARG A 91 -21.00 5.26 21.15
C ARG A 91 -19.95 6.33 21.47
N VAL A 92 -19.17 6.72 20.48
CA VAL A 92 -18.22 7.82 20.58
C VAL A 92 -18.95 9.16 20.42
N ALA A 93 -18.56 10.17 21.19
CA ALA A 93 -19.12 11.51 21.05
C ALA A 93 -18.84 12.09 19.66
N PRO A 94 -19.83 12.68 18.96
CA PRO A 94 -19.65 13.21 17.61
C PRO A 94 -18.49 14.19 17.47
N GLU A 95 -18.27 15.03 18.50
CA GLU A 95 -17.20 16.02 18.54
C GLU A 95 -15.81 15.37 18.51
N ALA A 96 -15.65 14.26 19.23
CA ALA A 96 -14.41 13.50 19.23
C ALA A 96 -14.15 12.86 17.86
N VAL A 97 -15.19 12.29 17.23
CA VAL A 97 -15.09 11.68 15.89
C VAL A 97 -14.69 12.72 14.85
N HIS A 98 -15.39 13.85 14.79
CA HIS A 98 -15.10 14.90 13.83
C HIS A 98 -13.72 15.53 14.08
N GLY A 99 -13.39 15.79 15.34
CA GLY A 99 -12.09 16.32 15.75
C GLY A 99 -10.93 15.40 15.33
N PHE A 100 -11.08 14.10 15.51
CA PHE A 100 -10.08 13.13 15.08
C PHE A 100 -9.88 13.11 13.56
N PHE A 101 -10.95 13.04 12.77
CA PHE A 101 -10.84 13.06 11.31
C PHE A 101 -10.19 14.36 10.80
N ASP A 102 -10.51 15.49 11.42
CA ASP A 102 -9.93 16.76 11.04
C ASP A 102 -8.46 16.88 11.46
N ALA A 103 -8.09 16.39 12.64
CA ALA A 103 -6.70 16.32 13.08
C ALA A 103 -5.87 15.43 12.14
N ALA A 104 -6.32 14.20 11.88
CA ALA A 104 -5.62 13.27 10.99
C ALA A 104 -5.41 13.83 9.58
N ARG A 105 -6.35 14.65 9.07
CA ARG A 105 -6.25 15.26 7.74
C ARG A 105 -5.34 16.48 7.68
N LYS A 106 -5.25 17.24 8.79
CA LYS A 106 -4.55 18.54 8.85
C LYS A 106 -3.11 18.44 9.33
N MET A 107 -2.63 17.22 9.63
CA MET A 107 -1.26 17.03 10.11
C MET A 107 -0.23 17.63 9.17
N ASP A 108 0.71 18.36 9.75
CA ASP A 108 1.85 18.96 9.07
C ASP A 108 3.14 18.22 9.43
N PHE A 109 3.97 17.95 8.44
CA PHE A 109 5.20 17.19 8.65
C PHE A 109 6.22 17.92 9.54
N GLN A 110 6.16 19.24 9.60
CA GLN A 110 7.09 20.01 10.42
C GLN A 110 6.64 20.07 11.88
N ASP A 111 5.33 20.22 12.11
CA ASP A 111 4.76 20.44 13.44
C ASP A 111 4.43 19.14 14.17
N ASP A 112 4.00 18.10 13.44
CA ASP A 112 3.43 16.87 14.02
C ASP A 112 4.37 15.66 13.96
N GLN A 113 5.62 15.80 13.52
CA GLN A 113 6.56 14.68 13.37
C GLN A 113 6.91 13.94 14.67
N HIS A 114 6.73 14.58 15.81
CA HIS A 114 7.03 14.01 17.14
C HIS A 114 5.83 13.38 17.82
N LEU A 115 4.61 13.65 17.32
CA LEU A 115 3.39 13.05 17.84
C LEU A 115 3.31 11.60 17.44
N THR A 116 3.16 10.69 18.40
CA THR A 116 2.92 9.27 18.11
C THR A 116 1.46 9.02 17.73
N THR A 117 1.21 7.93 17.02
CA THR A 117 -0.15 7.48 16.70
C THR A 117 -0.96 7.19 17.97
N ARG A 118 -0.33 6.66 19.02
CA ARG A 118 -0.93 6.46 20.36
C ARG A 118 -1.42 7.78 20.94
N GLU A 119 -0.57 8.78 20.99
CA GLU A 119 -0.92 10.09 21.54
C GLU A 119 -2.05 10.78 20.76
N LEU A 120 -2.08 10.60 19.43
CA LEU A 120 -3.20 11.07 18.62
C LEU A 120 -4.50 10.40 19.03
N PHE A 121 -4.52 9.08 19.18
CA PHE A 121 -5.72 8.34 19.59
C PHE A 121 -6.17 8.70 21.00
N ASP A 122 -5.25 8.76 21.95
CA ASP A 122 -5.56 9.07 23.36
C ASP A 122 -6.15 10.46 23.54
N ARG A 123 -5.83 11.40 22.65
CA ARG A 123 -6.42 12.76 22.64
C ARG A 123 -7.92 12.74 22.36
N PHE A 124 -8.40 11.84 21.49
CA PHE A 124 -9.80 11.78 21.06
C PHE A 124 -10.58 10.59 21.64
N PHE A 125 -9.89 9.51 21.94
CA PHE A 125 -10.49 8.24 22.35
C PHE A 125 -9.78 7.63 23.57
N PRO A 126 -9.63 8.36 24.69
CA PRO A 126 -8.88 7.86 25.84
C PRO A 126 -9.49 6.56 26.38
N GLY A 127 -8.68 5.52 26.52
CA GLY A 127 -9.08 4.22 27.05
C GLY A 127 -10.01 3.39 26.15
N ARG A 128 -10.21 3.79 24.89
CA ARG A 128 -11.11 3.12 23.94
C ARG A 128 -10.32 2.20 22.99
N GLU A 129 -9.81 1.10 23.53
CA GLU A 129 -9.04 0.13 22.73
C GLU A 129 -9.85 -0.51 21.60
N ASP A 130 -11.17 -0.61 21.71
CA ASP A 130 -12.08 -1.06 20.66
C ASP A 130 -12.08 -0.10 19.45
N VAL A 131 -12.13 1.20 19.71
CA VAL A 131 -12.10 2.26 18.71
C VAL A 131 -10.70 2.35 18.06
N ILE A 132 -9.66 2.32 18.89
CA ILE A 132 -8.26 2.33 18.43
C ILE A 132 -8.03 1.14 17.51
N ARG A 133 -8.49 -0.05 17.87
CA ARG A 133 -8.37 -1.24 17.04
C ARG A 133 -9.09 -1.09 15.70
N LEU A 134 -10.33 -0.61 15.69
CA LEU A 134 -11.08 -0.38 14.46
C LEU A 134 -10.35 0.56 13.50
N LEU A 135 -9.78 1.66 14.03
CA LEU A 135 -9.13 2.68 13.23
C LEU A 135 -7.70 2.30 12.81
N MET A 136 -7.00 1.54 13.65
CA MET A 136 -5.60 1.16 13.41
C MET A 136 -5.43 -0.08 12.55
N GLU A 137 -6.28 -1.10 12.71
CA GLU A 137 -6.13 -2.41 12.06
C GLU A 137 -5.97 -2.32 10.53
N PRO A 138 -6.78 -1.52 9.80
CA PRO A 138 -6.62 -1.38 8.34
C PRO A 138 -5.29 -0.75 7.92
N ILE A 139 -4.76 0.16 8.74
CA ILE A 139 -3.52 0.87 8.44
C ILE A 139 -2.31 -0.03 8.72
N THR A 140 -2.37 -0.80 9.81
CA THR A 140 -1.37 -1.84 10.09
C THR A 140 -1.29 -2.86 8.94
N TYR A 141 -2.42 -3.30 8.41
CA TYR A 141 -2.45 -4.16 7.23
C TYR A 141 -1.91 -3.50 5.97
N ALA A 142 -2.16 -2.21 5.78
CA ALA A 142 -1.76 -1.50 4.57
C ALA A 142 -0.26 -1.22 4.49
N ASN A 143 0.38 -0.85 5.62
CA ASN A 143 1.76 -0.38 5.64
C ASN A 143 2.60 -0.85 6.82
N GLY A 144 2.05 -1.69 7.70
CA GLY A 144 2.75 -2.19 8.89
C GLY A 144 2.86 -1.19 10.04
N SER A 145 2.17 -0.04 9.98
CA SER A 145 2.22 0.98 11.04
C SER A 145 1.78 0.43 12.40
N THR A 146 2.42 0.95 13.42
CA THR A 146 2.15 0.66 14.84
C THR A 146 1.70 1.92 15.56
N LEU A 147 1.29 1.77 16.81
CA LEU A 147 0.89 2.91 17.64
C LEU A 147 2.08 3.80 18.05
N GLU A 148 3.30 3.27 17.98
CA GLU A 148 4.53 3.98 18.32
C GLU A 148 5.09 4.80 17.15
N ASP A 149 4.57 4.57 15.93
CA ASP A 149 5.00 5.31 14.75
C ASP A 149 4.46 6.75 14.77
N PRO A 150 5.12 7.66 14.03
CA PRO A 150 4.66 9.04 13.90
C PRO A 150 3.21 9.12 13.39
N ALA A 151 2.37 9.87 14.09
CA ALA A 151 0.95 10.04 13.77
C ALA A 151 0.71 10.55 12.33
N ILE A 152 1.65 11.32 11.79
CA ILE A 152 1.55 11.83 10.41
C ILE A 152 1.56 10.68 9.39
N SER A 153 2.34 9.63 9.61
CA SER A 153 2.36 8.46 8.72
C SER A 153 1.00 7.77 8.68
N TYR A 154 0.38 7.59 9.87
CA TYR A 154 -0.97 7.10 10.00
C TYR A 154 -1.98 8.04 9.31
N GLY A 155 -1.94 9.34 9.62
CA GLY A 155 -2.88 10.35 9.13
C GLY A 155 -2.93 10.45 7.60
N ILE A 156 -1.78 10.38 6.94
CA ILE A 156 -1.68 10.39 5.48
C ILE A 156 -2.42 9.18 4.87
N VAL A 157 -2.12 7.97 5.33
CA VAL A 157 -2.72 6.75 4.77
C VAL A 157 -4.21 6.70 5.09
N PHE A 158 -4.56 6.93 6.36
CA PHE A 158 -5.95 6.93 6.83
C PHE A 158 -6.81 7.95 6.08
N SER A 159 -6.35 9.20 5.95
CA SER A 159 -7.09 10.25 5.24
C SER A 159 -7.29 9.95 3.76
N ASN A 160 -6.30 9.31 3.12
CA ASN A 160 -6.44 8.86 1.73
C ASN A 160 -7.51 7.78 1.59
N PHE A 161 -7.51 6.78 2.47
CA PHE A 161 -8.54 5.73 2.47
C PHE A 161 -9.93 6.31 2.74
N MET A 162 -10.06 7.16 3.75
CA MET A 162 -11.35 7.78 4.09
C MET A 162 -11.92 8.68 3.00
N SER A 163 -11.07 9.29 2.16
CA SER A 163 -11.51 10.21 1.11
C SER A 163 -11.93 9.54 -0.19
N LYS A 164 -11.34 8.39 -0.52
CA LYS A 164 -11.50 7.73 -1.82
C LYS A 164 -11.80 6.24 -1.74
N GLY A 165 -11.70 5.65 -0.55
CA GLY A 165 -11.83 4.21 -0.34
C GLY A 165 -10.53 3.45 -0.54
N VAL A 166 -10.64 2.14 -0.39
CA VAL A 166 -9.55 1.17 -0.56
C VAL A 166 -9.72 0.45 -1.88
N PHE A 167 -8.63 0.21 -2.58
CA PHE A 167 -8.60 -0.41 -3.90
C PHE A 167 -7.74 -1.67 -3.89
N THR A 168 -8.03 -2.57 -4.81
CA THR A 168 -7.25 -3.78 -5.08
C THR A 168 -7.19 -4.04 -6.59
N PHE A 169 -6.42 -5.07 -7.00
CA PHE A 169 -6.37 -5.48 -8.40
C PHE A 169 -7.34 -6.62 -8.67
N GLN A 170 -8.07 -6.52 -9.76
CA GLN A 170 -8.88 -7.61 -10.26
C GLN A 170 -7.97 -8.74 -10.75
N GLY A 171 -8.14 -9.93 -10.17
CA GLY A 171 -7.30 -11.09 -10.45
C GLY A 171 -6.09 -11.25 -9.54
N GLY A 172 -5.83 -10.31 -8.61
CA GLY A 172 -4.75 -10.40 -7.63
C GLY A 172 -3.39 -9.89 -8.10
N THR A 173 -2.40 -10.01 -7.23
CA THR A 173 -1.04 -9.49 -7.47
C THR A 173 -0.32 -10.24 -8.60
N ASP A 174 -0.56 -11.52 -8.77
CA ASP A 174 0.01 -12.30 -9.87
C ASP A 174 -0.43 -11.76 -11.24
N ARG A 175 -1.71 -11.41 -11.38
CA ARG A 175 -2.22 -10.81 -12.61
C ARG A 175 -1.65 -9.42 -12.85
N LEU A 176 -1.50 -8.62 -11.81
CA LEU A 176 -0.86 -7.31 -11.91
C LEU A 176 0.57 -7.44 -12.46
N ILE A 177 1.38 -8.32 -11.87
CA ILE A 177 2.79 -8.50 -12.27
C ILE A 177 2.88 -9.03 -13.70
N GLU A 178 2.00 -9.95 -14.11
CA GLU A 178 1.90 -10.41 -15.49
C GLU A 178 1.63 -9.26 -16.48
N LEU A 179 0.72 -8.35 -16.15
CA LEU A 179 0.41 -7.18 -16.99
C LEU A 179 1.59 -6.21 -17.05
N MET A 180 2.29 -6.01 -15.91
CA MET A 180 3.48 -5.17 -15.86
C MET A 180 4.63 -5.76 -16.69
N GLU A 181 4.87 -7.06 -16.61
CA GLU A 181 5.87 -7.77 -17.42
C GLU A 181 5.60 -7.60 -18.91
N LYS A 182 4.37 -7.82 -19.36
CA LYS A 182 3.95 -7.59 -20.74
C LYS A 182 4.19 -6.15 -21.22
N GLU A 183 3.92 -5.17 -20.36
CA GLU A 183 4.16 -3.77 -20.69
C GLU A 183 5.65 -3.44 -20.78
N LEU A 184 6.50 -4.05 -19.95
CA LEU A 184 7.96 -3.94 -20.04
C LEU A 184 8.49 -4.54 -21.34
N GLU A 185 8.06 -5.76 -21.69
CA GLU A 185 8.44 -6.46 -22.93
C GLU A 185 8.03 -5.66 -24.18
N LYS A 186 6.79 -5.15 -24.21
CA LYS A 186 6.27 -4.29 -25.27
C LYS A 186 7.11 -3.04 -25.47
N ASN A 187 7.70 -2.50 -24.40
CA ASN A 187 8.59 -1.34 -24.46
C ASN A 187 10.08 -1.72 -24.66
N GLY A 188 10.37 -2.96 -25.04
CA GLY A 188 11.72 -3.42 -25.39
C GLY A 188 12.68 -3.47 -24.19
N VAL A 189 12.18 -3.79 -23.00
CA VAL A 189 13.01 -4.00 -21.81
C VAL A 189 13.57 -5.43 -21.86
N ASP A 190 14.89 -5.59 -21.72
CA ASP A 190 15.55 -6.88 -21.52
C ASP A 190 15.36 -7.29 -20.05
N ILE A 191 14.61 -8.36 -19.80
CA ILE A 191 14.29 -8.83 -18.45
C ILE A 191 15.05 -10.12 -18.18
N ARG A 192 15.85 -10.11 -17.10
CA ARG A 192 16.59 -11.31 -16.66
C ARG A 192 16.31 -11.58 -15.19
N ILE A 193 15.71 -12.70 -14.91
CA ILE A 193 15.46 -13.21 -13.55
C ILE A 193 16.62 -14.10 -13.10
N ARG A 194 16.70 -14.39 -11.79
CA ARG A 194 17.79 -15.15 -11.15
C ARG A 194 19.16 -14.50 -11.37
N CYS A 195 19.17 -13.17 -11.45
CA CYS A 195 20.36 -12.35 -11.61
C CYS A 195 20.57 -11.52 -10.35
N ASP A 196 21.41 -12.02 -9.46
CA ASP A 196 21.81 -11.30 -8.24
C ASP A 196 22.92 -10.30 -8.56
N VAL A 197 22.62 -9.00 -8.41
CA VAL A 197 23.58 -7.93 -8.66
C VAL A 197 24.46 -7.76 -7.43
N GLU A 198 25.73 -8.17 -7.55
CA GLU A 198 26.71 -8.12 -6.46
C GLU A 198 27.21 -6.71 -6.21
N ARG A 199 27.42 -5.92 -7.27
CA ARG A 199 27.86 -4.52 -7.17
C ARG A 199 27.61 -3.73 -8.45
N ILE A 200 27.60 -2.39 -8.32
CA ILE A 200 27.64 -1.44 -9.45
C ILE A 200 29.09 -1.09 -9.70
N VAL A 201 29.56 -1.32 -10.93
CA VAL A 201 30.93 -1.00 -11.33
C VAL A 201 30.98 0.46 -11.77
N CYS A 202 31.79 1.26 -11.07
CA CYS A 202 31.97 2.69 -11.36
C CYS A 202 33.40 3.01 -11.72
N GLU A 203 33.59 3.82 -12.79
CA GLU A 203 34.90 4.34 -13.20
C GLU A 203 34.76 5.83 -13.51
N GLY A 204 35.67 6.64 -12.96
CA GLY A 204 35.66 8.09 -13.16
C GLY A 204 34.33 8.77 -12.74
N GLY A 205 33.69 8.27 -11.66
CA GLY A 205 32.40 8.79 -11.17
C GLY A 205 31.19 8.44 -12.02
N LYS A 206 31.30 7.52 -12.98
CA LYS A 206 30.21 7.06 -13.84
C LYS A 206 30.01 5.56 -13.69
N ALA A 207 28.76 5.12 -13.60
CA ALA A 207 28.41 3.71 -13.67
C ALA A 207 28.76 3.17 -15.07
N ARG A 208 29.45 2.03 -15.11
CA ARG A 208 29.87 1.33 -16.33
C ARG A 208 29.07 0.08 -16.59
N GLY A 209 28.60 -0.54 -15.54
CA GLY A 209 27.83 -1.77 -15.58
C GLY A 209 27.57 -2.29 -14.19
N VAL A 210 27.12 -3.51 -14.11
CA VAL A 210 26.89 -4.27 -12.86
C VAL A 210 27.60 -5.61 -12.92
N GLU A 211 27.98 -6.14 -11.76
CA GLU A 211 28.55 -7.47 -11.64
C GLU A 211 27.49 -8.47 -11.21
N VAL A 212 27.38 -9.57 -11.95
CA VAL A 212 26.47 -10.69 -11.69
C VAL A 212 27.25 -11.99 -11.87
N GLY A 213 27.38 -12.80 -10.82
CA GLY A 213 28.13 -14.06 -10.86
C GLY A 213 29.57 -13.90 -11.30
N GLY A 214 30.25 -12.83 -10.84
CA GLY A 214 31.64 -12.52 -11.21
C GLY A 214 31.82 -12.01 -12.65
N ARG A 215 30.75 -11.67 -13.37
CA ARG A 215 30.80 -11.13 -14.74
C ARG A 215 30.18 -9.75 -14.80
N MET A 216 30.83 -8.86 -15.54
CA MET A 216 30.28 -7.53 -15.83
C MET A 216 29.23 -7.60 -16.93
N ILE A 217 28.09 -6.96 -16.70
CA ILE A 217 27.01 -6.78 -17.64
C ILE A 217 26.83 -5.29 -17.93
#